data_845127768efe103a30ed64dd7b45f9e4
#
_entry.id   845127768efe103a30ed64dd7b45f9e4
#
_cell.length_a   1.000
_cell.length_b   1.000
_cell.length_c   1.000
_cell.angle_alpha   90.00
_cell.angle_beta   90.00
_cell.angle_gamma   90.00
#
_symmetry.space_group_name_H-M   'P 1'
#
loop_
_entity.id
_entity.type
_entity.pdbx_description
1 polymer ?
#
loop_
_entity_poly.entity_id
_entity_poly.type
_entity_poly.pdbx_seq_one_letter_code
_entity_poly.pdbx_strand_id
1 'polypeptide(L)'
;MNARTLSSLVVIICMTLSLSLLSIAQNLPPAVTQKIQTAQKHINTIGMEEYRKVVESPGDALIVDVREPQEYAAGHVPGAINIPRGVLEFQIWKHVGFPAQASMEKPLYLQCQSGNRASLAAQSLAELGFTRTTAVVMSLEEWQKAGHPFTK
;
A
#
# COMPACT_ATOMS: atom_id res chain seq x y z
N MET A 1 20.76 48.42 21.79
CA MET A 1 20.39 47.42 20.78
C MET A 1 19.00 47.80 20.25
N ASN A 2 18.90 48.13 18.97
CA ASN A 2 17.67 48.69 18.41
C ASN A 2 16.64 47.60 18.13
N ALA A 3 15.36 47.86 18.38
CA ALA A 3 14.24 46.92 18.19
C ALA A 3 14.13 46.34 16.77
N ARG A 4 14.71 46.98 15.79
CA ARG A 4 14.75 46.52 14.37
C ARG A 4 15.68 45.34 14.15
N THR A 5 16.74 45.15 14.94
CA THR A 5 17.67 44.02 14.81
C THR A 5 17.13 42.74 15.43
N LEU A 6 16.29 42.82 16.47
CA LEU A 6 15.64 41.63 17.04
C LEU A 6 14.58 41.04 16.12
N SER A 7 13.81 41.92 15.42
CA SER A 7 12.78 41.42 14.46
C SER A 7 13.38 40.64 13.30
N SER A 8 14.53 41.06 12.78
CA SER A 8 15.20 40.36 11.67
C SER A 8 15.79 39.00 12.09
N LEU A 9 16.28 38.88 13.32
CA LEU A 9 16.80 37.62 13.83
C LEU A 9 15.72 36.56 14.06
N VAL A 10 14.55 36.98 14.57
CA VAL A 10 13.41 36.08 14.80
C VAL A 10 12.84 35.55 13.48
N VAL A 11 12.76 36.40 12.44
CA VAL A 11 12.27 36.00 11.12
C VAL A 11 13.21 34.98 10.45
N ILE A 12 14.52 35.17 10.59
CA ILE A 12 15.52 34.25 10.02
C ILE A 12 15.50 32.90 10.74
N ILE A 13 15.31 32.87 12.06
CA ILE A 13 15.22 31.62 12.85
C ILE A 13 13.95 30.86 12.52
N CYS A 14 12.81 31.53 12.31
CA CYS A 14 11.57 30.88 11.88
C CYS A 14 11.67 30.31 10.46
N MET A 15 12.40 30.95 9.55
CA MET A 15 12.57 30.44 8.19
C MET A 15 13.49 29.20 8.10
N THR A 16 14.46 29.07 9.00
CA THR A 16 15.36 27.91 9.00
C THR A 16 14.77 26.67 9.67
N LEU A 17 13.75 26.84 10.53
CA LEU A 17 13.08 25.71 11.20
C LEU A 17 12.03 25.03 10.30
N SER A 18 11.56 25.73 9.24
CA SER A 18 10.54 25.23 8.33
C SER A 18 11.10 24.27 7.25
N LEU A 19 12.41 24.16 7.09
CA LEU A 19 13.05 23.31 6.07
C LEU A 19 13.37 21.88 6.56
N SER A 20 13.16 21.58 7.83
CA SER A 20 13.56 20.30 8.42
C SER A 20 12.45 19.25 8.43
N LEU A 21 11.26 19.53 7.90
CA LEU A 21 10.13 18.61 7.80
C LEU A 21 9.89 18.11 6.37
N LEU A 22 10.87 18.28 5.46
CA LEU A 22 10.81 17.62 4.17
C LEU A 22 11.17 16.15 4.35
N SER A 23 10.13 15.39 4.64
CA SER A 23 9.87 14.05 4.11
C SER A 23 11.13 13.19 3.88
N ILE A 24 11.32 12.22 4.75
CA ILE A 24 11.91 10.93 4.36
C ILE A 24 10.88 10.25 3.44
N ALA A 25 10.58 10.85 2.30
CA ALA A 25 10.01 10.14 1.18
C ALA A 25 11.08 9.10 0.81
N GLN A 26 10.76 7.83 0.86
CA GLN A 26 11.64 6.76 0.41
C GLN A 26 12.11 7.16 -0.99
N ASN A 27 13.39 7.49 -1.14
CA ASN A 27 13.97 7.85 -2.43
C ASN A 27 14.07 6.60 -3.29
N LEU A 28 12.94 6.22 -3.89
CA LEU A 28 12.94 5.18 -4.90
C LEU A 28 13.64 5.68 -6.15
N PRO A 29 14.41 4.83 -6.85
CA PRO A 29 14.96 5.19 -8.15
C PRO A 29 13.85 5.72 -9.07
N PRO A 30 14.10 6.77 -9.89
CA PRO A 30 13.07 7.38 -10.74
C PRO A 30 12.35 6.37 -11.65
N ALA A 31 13.06 5.40 -12.20
CA ALA A 31 12.48 4.34 -13.02
C ALA A 31 11.47 3.46 -12.26
N VAL A 32 11.73 3.18 -10.98
CA VAL A 32 10.80 2.42 -10.11
C VAL A 32 9.56 3.25 -9.83
N THR A 33 9.74 4.52 -9.48
CA THR A 33 8.64 5.46 -9.24
C THR A 33 7.75 5.58 -10.48
N GLN A 34 8.35 5.76 -11.65
CA GLN A 34 7.62 5.85 -12.91
C GLN A 34 6.84 4.56 -13.22
N LYS A 35 7.43 3.39 -12.98
CA LYS A 35 6.75 2.10 -13.17
C LYS A 35 5.51 1.98 -12.27
N ILE A 36 5.62 2.35 -10.99
CA ILE A 36 4.51 2.33 -10.04
C ILE A 36 3.40 3.30 -10.47
N GLN A 37 3.76 4.54 -10.80
CA GLN A 37 2.80 5.55 -11.26
C GLN A 37 2.08 5.13 -12.55
N THR A 38 2.79 4.48 -13.46
CA THR A 38 2.20 3.93 -14.68
C THR A 38 1.21 2.81 -14.35
N ALA A 39 1.58 1.88 -13.47
CA ALA A 39 0.67 0.84 -13.01
C ALA A 39 -0.62 1.42 -12.40
N GLN A 40 -0.49 2.40 -11.51
CA GLN A 40 -1.62 3.04 -10.82
C GLN A 40 -2.60 3.76 -11.74
N LYS A 41 -2.19 4.14 -12.96
CA LYS A 41 -3.11 4.71 -13.96
C LYS A 41 -4.03 3.69 -14.63
N HIS A 42 -3.70 2.40 -14.54
CA HIS A 42 -4.39 1.32 -15.27
C HIS A 42 -5.05 0.30 -14.36
N ILE A 43 -5.00 0.49 -13.03
CA ILE A 43 -5.61 -0.38 -12.03
C ILE A 43 -6.54 0.41 -11.12
N ASN A 44 -7.41 -0.29 -10.40
CA ASN A 44 -8.16 0.31 -9.30
C ASN A 44 -7.25 0.50 -8.08
N THR A 45 -7.39 1.62 -7.39
CA THR A 45 -6.70 1.92 -6.14
C THR A 45 -7.69 2.39 -5.09
N ILE A 46 -7.45 2.03 -3.83
CA ILE A 46 -8.18 2.56 -2.67
C ILE A 46 -7.21 3.05 -1.61
N GLY A 47 -7.68 4.01 -0.82
CA GLY A 47 -6.96 4.51 0.35
C GLY A 47 -7.30 3.75 1.63
N MET A 48 -6.74 4.22 2.76
CA MET A 48 -6.85 3.59 4.06
C MET A 48 -8.30 3.46 4.56
N GLU A 49 -9.11 4.51 4.44
CA GLU A 49 -10.49 4.50 4.93
C GLU A 49 -11.42 3.57 4.15
N GLU A 50 -11.23 3.48 2.84
CA GLU A 50 -11.98 2.54 2.01
C GLU A 50 -11.53 1.10 2.31
N TYR A 51 -10.23 0.90 2.48
CA TYR A 51 -9.68 -0.41 2.85
C TYR A 51 -10.16 -0.88 4.23
N ARG A 52 -10.29 0.04 5.21
CA ARG A 52 -10.88 -0.27 6.52
C ARG A 52 -12.27 -0.90 6.38
N LYS A 53 -13.13 -0.35 5.53
CA LYS A 53 -14.47 -0.90 5.26
C LYS A 53 -14.42 -2.31 4.68
N VAL A 54 -13.46 -2.57 3.79
CA VAL A 54 -13.23 -3.91 3.22
C VAL A 54 -12.80 -4.90 4.30
N VAL A 55 -11.89 -4.51 5.18
CA VAL A 55 -11.41 -5.37 6.28
C VAL A 55 -12.52 -5.68 7.28
N GLU A 56 -13.35 -4.70 7.62
CA GLU A 56 -14.49 -4.86 8.54
C GLU A 56 -15.61 -5.72 7.95
N SER A 57 -15.80 -5.72 6.64
CA SER A 57 -16.85 -6.46 5.94
C SER A 57 -16.39 -6.96 4.57
N PRO A 58 -15.50 -7.95 4.52
CA PRO A 58 -14.85 -8.38 3.28
C PRO A 58 -15.80 -9.12 2.32
N GLY A 59 -16.92 -9.67 2.79
CA GLY A 59 -17.80 -10.47 1.96
C GLY A 59 -17.05 -11.66 1.33
N ASP A 60 -17.11 -11.76 0.00
CA ASP A 60 -16.38 -12.77 -0.79
C ASP A 60 -14.98 -12.31 -1.25
N ALA A 61 -14.57 -11.10 -0.89
CA ALA A 61 -13.28 -10.55 -1.27
C ALA A 61 -12.11 -11.31 -0.65
N LEU A 62 -11.02 -11.43 -1.39
CA LEU A 62 -9.76 -11.95 -0.90
C LEU A 62 -8.78 -10.80 -0.67
N ILE A 63 -8.31 -10.67 0.55
CA ILE A 63 -7.26 -9.73 0.93
C ILE A 63 -5.92 -10.46 0.85
N VAL A 64 -4.99 -9.93 0.06
CA VAL A 64 -3.67 -10.53 -0.18
C VAL A 64 -2.59 -9.56 0.28
N ASP A 65 -1.84 -9.94 1.29
CA ASP A 65 -0.63 -9.26 1.70
C ASP A 65 0.54 -9.75 0.84
N VAL A 66 1.07 -8.87 -0.01
CA VAL A 66 2.15 -9.21 -0.95
C VAL A 66 3.54 -8.90 -0.41
N ARG A 67 3.66 -8.66 0.91
CA ARG A 67 4.95 -8.51 1.59
C ARG A 67 5.65 -9.86 1.71
N GLU A 68 6.93 -9.80 2.12
CA GLU A 68 7.69 -11.01 2.41
C GLU A 68 7.13 -11.73 3.65
N PRO A 69 7.30 -13.08 3.75
CA PRO A 69 6.74 -13.87 4.85
C PRO A 69 7.15 -13.36 6.24
N GLN A 70 8.37 -12.85 6.39
CA GLN A 70 8.86 -12.32 7.67
C GLN A 70 8.16 -11.01 8.05
N GLU A 71 7.85 -10.15 7.07
CA GLU A 71 7.07 -8.93 7.30
C GLU A 71 5.63 -9.26 7.74
N TYR A 72 5.02 -10.24 7.07
CA TYR A 72 3.67 -10.72 7.40
C TYR A 72 3.61 -11.37 8.79
N ALA A 73 4.57 -12.22 9.13
CA ALA A 73 4.66 -12.89 10.42
C ALA A 73 4.89 -11.91 11.59
N ALA A 74 5.56 -10.79 11.34
CA ALA A 74 5.74 -9.73 12.34
C ALA A 74 4.43 -8.99 12.66
N GLY A 75 3.42 -9.13 11.80
CA GLY A 75 2.08 -8.59 11.99
C GLY A 75 1.44 -8.23 10.65
N HIS A 76 0.11 -8.41 10.57
CA HIS A 76 -0.66 -8.23 9.34
C HIS A 76 -2.11 -7.82 9.62
N VAL A 77 -2.82 -7.41 8.59
CA VAL A 77 -4.26 -7.11 8.66
C VAL A 77 -5.04 -8.42 8.80
N PRO A 78 -5.99 -8.53 9.76
CA PRO A 78 -6.77 -9.75 9.96
C PRO A 78 -7.51 -10.19 8.70
N GLY A 79 -7.52 -11.49 8.44
CA GLY A 79 -8.16 -12.08 7.26
C GLY A 79 -7.34 -11.99 5.97
N ALA A 80 -6.20 -11.28 5.97
CA ALA A 80 -5.29 -11.30 4.84
C ALA A 80 -4.54 -12.62 4.75
N ILE A 81 -4.38 -13.14 3.53
CA ILE A 81 -3.44 -14.23 3.24
C ILE A 81 -2.12 -13.66 2.77
N ASN A 82 -1.02 -14.37 3.03
CA ASN A 82 0.29 -13.95 2.51
C ASN A 82 0.64 -14.68 1.23
N ILE A 83 0.83 -13.92 0.16
CA ILE A 83 1.43 -14.39 -1.09
C ILE A 83 2.47 -13.36 -1.52
N PRO A 84 3.77 -13.61 -1.29
CA PRO A 84 4.82 -12.68 -1.64
C PRO A 84 4.76 -12.26 -3.12
N ARG A 85 5.04 -10.97 -3.37
CA ARG A 85 4.94 -10.38 -4.73
C ARG A 85 5.66 -11.22 -5.80
N GLY A 86 6.81 -11.82 -5.47
CA GLY A 86 7.63 -12.59 -6.41
C GLY A 86 7.04 -13.93 -6.86
N VAL A 87 6.01 -14.41 -6.21
CA VAL A 87 5.37 -15.73 -6.50
C VAL A 87 3.86 -15.61 -6.69
N LEU A 88 3.33 -14.40 -6.72
CA LEU A 88 1.89 -14.13 -6.74
C LEU A 88 1.20 -14.79 -7.94
N GLU A 89 1.74 -14.63 -9.13
CA GLU A 89 1.17 -15.13 -10.39
C GLU A 89 1.09 -16.67 -10.42
N PHE A 90 1.90 -17.34 -9.61
CA PHE A 90 1.92 -18.80 -9.52
C PHE A 90 1.03 -19.33 -8.39
N GLN A 91 0.84 -18.56 -7.32
CA GLN A 91 0.17 -19.05 -6.11
C GLN A 91 -1.29 -18.59 -5.97
N ILE A 92 -1.70 -17.50 -6.60
CA ILE A 92 -3.05 -16.96 -6.48
C ILE A 92 -4.14 -17.98 -6.85
N TRP A 93 -3.86 -18.84 -7.79
CA TRP A 93 -4.79 -19.84 -8.34
C TRP A 93 -5.42 -20.74 -7.29
N LYS A 94 -4.67 -21.11 -6.25
CA LYS A 94 -5.15 -21.94 -5.12
C LYS A 94 -6.32 -21.30 -4.36
N HIS A 95 -6.44 -19.96 -4.43
CA HIS A 95 -7.38 -19.18 -3.67
C HIS A 95 -8.59 -18.70 -4.49
N VAL A 96 -8.57 -18.96 -5.79
CA VAL A 96 -9.62 -18.53 -6.72
C VAL A 96 -10.35 -19.70 -7.42
N GLY A 97 -10.07 -20.94 -7.00
CA GLY A 97 -10.83 -22.13 -7.44
C GLY A 97 -10.16 -23.02 -8.49
N PHE A 98 -8.92 -22.69 -8.93
CA PHE A 98 -8.17 -23.55 -9.84
C PHE A 98 -7.78 -24.88 -9.13
N PRO A 99 -7.73 -26.06 -9.83
CA PRO A 99 -7.88 -26.24 -11.29
C PRO A 99 -9.32 -26.47 -11.77
N ALA A 100 -10.31 -26.58 -10.90
CA ALA A 100 -11.67 -26.92 -11.33
C ALA A 100 -12.30 -25.76 -12.12
N GLN A 101 -12.29 -24.54 -11.55
CA GLN A 101 -12.76 -23.35 -12.20
C GLN A 101 -12.22 -22.12 -11.46
N ALA A 102 -11.38 -21.34 -12.12
CA ALA A 102 -10.87 -20.10 -11.53
C ALA A 102 -11.91 -18.97 -11.66
N SER A 103 -12.22 -18.30 -10.54
CA SER A 103 -13.05 -17.10 -10.53
C SER A 103 -12.20 -15.87 -10.87
N MET A 104 -12.23 -15.45 -12.13
CA MET A 104 -11.51 -14.27 -12.61
C MET A 104 -12.17 -12.95 -12.16
N GLU A 105 -13.40 -13.02 -11.65
CA GLU A 105 -14.17 -11.88 -11.14
C GLU A 105 -14.15 -11.77 -9.61
N LYS A 106 -13.39 -12.63 -8.92
CA LYS A 106 -13.23 -12.54 -7.47
C LYS A 106 -12.61 -11.20 -7.09
N PRO A 107 -13.21 -10.44 -6.15
CA PRO A 107 -12.61 -9.19 -5.69
C PRO A 107 -11.28 -9.47 -4.97
N LEU A 108 -10.21 -8.91 -5.46
CA LEU A 108 -8.86 -9.07 -4.93
C LEU A 108 -8.32 -7.73 -4.44
N TYR A 109 -8.01 -7.62 -3.17
CA TYR A 109 -7.38 -6.45 -2.57
C TYR A 109 -5.93 -6.76 -2.22
N LEU A 110 -5.01 -6.11 -2.93
CA LEU A 110 -3.58 -6.33 -2.79
C LEU A 110 -3.02 -5.27 -1.83
N GLN A 111 -2.41 -5.70 -0.73
CA GLN A 111 -1.87 -4.82 0.30
C GLN A 111 -0.39 -5.10 0.51
N CYS A 112 0.37 -4.06 0.83
CA CYS A 112 1.78 -4.16 1.24
C CYS A 112 2.13 -3.08 2.26
N GLN A 113 3.42 -2.76 2.44
CA GLN A 113 3.86 -1.74 3.39
C GLN A 113 3.42 -0.30 3.04
N SER A 114 3.45 0.07 1.74
CA SER A 114 3.23 1.45 1.29
C SER A 114 2.39 1.59 0.01
N GLY A 115 1.80 0.48 -0.48
CA GLY A 115 1.06 0.46 -1.73
C GLY A 115 1.89 0.22 -3.00
N ASN A 116 3.21 0.35 -2.96
CA ASN A 116 4.07 0.23 -4.14
C ASN A 116 4.08 -1.19 -4.73
N ARG A 117 4.40 -2.20 -3.91
CA ARG A 117 4.35 -3.62 -4.30
C ARG A 117 2.92 -4.04 -4.65
N ALA A 118 1.92 -3.54 -3.92
CA ALA A 118 0.52 -3.80 -4.16
C ALA A 118 0.05 -3.29 -5.53
N SER A 119 0.50 -2.11 -5.96
CA SER A 119 0.18 -1.56 -7.28
C SER A 119 0.71 -2.44 -8.41
N LEU A 120 1.97 -2.87 -8.32
CA LEU A 120 2.56 -3.78 -9.30
C LEU A 120 1.91 -5.17 -9.27
N ALA A 121 1.48 -5.64 -8.09
CA ALA A 121 0.76 -6.89 -7.93
C ALA A 121 -0.61 -6.85 -8.61
N ALA A 122 -1.38 -5.79 -8.37
CA ALA A 122 -2.69 -5.62 -9.00
C ALA A 122 -2.59 -5.53 -10.52
N GLN A 123 -1.58 -4.84 -11.06
CA GLN A 123 -1.31 -4.81 -12.49
C GLN A 123 -1.03 -6.20 -13.04
N SER A 124 -0.13 -6.96 -12.42
CA SER A 124 0.19 -8.34 -12.86
C SER A 124 -1.05 -9.23 -12.90
N LEU A 125 -1.91 -9.18 -11.88
CA LEU A 125 -3.13 -9.98 -11.87
C LEU A 125 -4.14 -9.51 -12.92
N ALA A 126 -4.26 -8.21 -13.15
CA ALA A 126 -5.11 -7.68 -14.23
C ALA A 126 -4.62 -8.15 -15.61
N GLU A 127 -3.31 -8.18 -15.85
CA GLU A 127 -2.69 -8.71 -17.07
C GLU A 127 -2.96 -10.23 -17.27
N LEU A 128 -3.14 -10.98 -16.17
CA LEU A 128 -3.57 -12.38 -16.20
C LEU A 128 -5.09 -12.56 -16.44
N GLY A 129 -5.86 -11.47 -16.49
CA GLY A 129 -7.30 -11.49 -16.77
C GLY A 129 -8.20 -11.37 -15.55
N PHE A 130 -7.66 -11.16 -14.34
CA PHE A 130 -8.49 -10.85 -13.17
C PHE A 130 -9.11 -9.46 -13.31
N THR A 131 -10.45 -9.38 -13.29
CA THR A 131 -11.19 -8.16 -13.63
C THR A 131 -11.46 -7.23 -12.45
N ARG A 132 -11.29 -7.72 -11.20
CA ARG A 132 -11.61 -6.98 -9.97
C ARG A 132 -10.41 -6.92 -9.03
N THR A 133 -9.25 -6.54 -9.56
CA THR A 133 -8.03 -6.31 -8.78
C THR A 133 -7.97 -4.86 -8.30
N THR A 134 -7.65 -4.65 -7.04
CA THR A 134 -7.53 -3.32 -6.42
C THR A 134 -6.27 -3.26 -5.58
N ALA A 135 -5.44 -2.26 -5.81
CA ALA A 135 -4.27 -1.99 -4.96
C ALA A 135 -4.65 -1.09 -3.79
N VAL A 136 -4.24 -1.46 -2.60
CA VAL A 136 -4.36 -0.63 -1.39
C VAL A 136 -3.15 0.28 -1.31
N VAL A 137 -3.37 1.58 -1.47
CA VAL A 137 -2.32 2.62 -1.44
C VAL A 137 -2.41 3.37 -0.12
N MET A 138 -1.68 2.86 0.86
CA MET A 138 -1.60 3.44 2.21
C MET A 138 -0.29 3.08 2.88
N SER A 139 0.06 3.75 3.97
CA SER A 139 1.11 3.33 4.89
C SER A 139 0.55 2.34 5.92
N LEU A 140 1.12 1.13 6.00
CA LEU A 140 0.75 0.15 7.02
C LEU A 140 1.13 0.62 8.43
N GLU A 141 2.15 1.45 8.55
CA GLU A 141 2.51 2.09 9.82
C GLU A 141 1.44 3.09 10.28
N GLU A 142 0.89 3.89 9.36
CA GLU A 142 -0.22 4.81 9.66
C GLU A 142 -1.51 4.05 9.99
N TRP A 143 -1.78 2.94 9.30
CA TRP A 143 -2.87 2.03 9.64
C TRP A 143 -2.81 1.57 11.10
N GLN A 144 -1.64 1.13 11.55
CA GLN A 144 -1.44 0.71 12.94
C GLN A 144 -1.55 1.88 13.93
N LYS A 145 -0.97 3.05 13.61
CA LYS A 145 -1.06 4.27 14.43
C LYS A 145 -2.50 4.75 14.59
N ALA A 146 -3.33 4.57 13.58
CA ALA A 146 -4.75 4.90 13.62
C ALA A 146 -5.58 3.90 14.45
N GLY A 147 -4.97 2.83 14.97
CA GLY A 147 -5.65 1.81 15.77
C GLY A 147 -6.54 0.87 14.95
N HIS A 148 -6.35 0.79 13.66
CA HIS A 148 -7.08 -0.14 12.81
C HIS A 148 -6.69 -1.60 13.06
N PRO A 149 -7.56 -2.58 12.70
CA PRO A 149 -7.33 -4.00 12.99
C PRO A 149 -5.97 -4.50 12.49
N PHE A 150 -5.17 -5.04 13.39
CA PHE A 150 -3.85 -5.59 13.11
C PHE A 150 -3.55 -6.74 14.07
N THR A 151 -3.04 -7.85 13.58
CA THR A 151 -2.71 -9.05 14.38
C THR A 151 -1.24 -9.41 14.22
N LYS A 152 -0.70 -10.07 15.24
CA LYS A 152 0.65 -10.64 15.26
C LYS A 152 0.55 -12.16 15.37
#